data_588c0e37a6514d7f2dffd77e29fecf5f
#
_entry.id   588c0e37a6514d7f2dffd77e29fecf5f
#
_cell.length_a   1.000
_cell.length_b   1.000
_cell.length_c   1.000
_cell.angle_alpha   90.00
_cell.angle_beta   90.00
_cell.angle_gamma   90.00
#
_symmetry.space_group_name_H-M   'P 1'
#
loop_
_entity.id
_entity.type
_entity.pdbx_description
1 polymer ?
#
loop_
_entity_poly.entity_id
_entity_poly.type
_entity_poly.pdbx_seq_one_letter_code
_entity_poly.pdbx_strand_id
1 'polypeptide(L)'
;MRCLVRSPKKLGERTWAETPGVEIRSADLSDVASLTENLSGCSAAFYLVHSMTSAGPQYADQDRQLALNFSTAAHAAGVERIIYLGGLGETGPTLSEHLASRREVERALGASGVPVTVLRAAMIIGSGSASFEIVRYLVERLPVMITPKWVTTLCQPIAVRNVIGYLAGVLQAPATIGQVFDIGGPESLSYLQIMR
;
A
#
# COMPACT_ATOMS: atom_id res chain seq x y z
N MET A 1 -12.31 2.41 -14.77
CA MET A 1 -11.61 2.14 -13.48
C MET A 1 -12.66 2.14 -12.36
N ARG A 2 -12.61 1.18 -11.43
CA ARG A 2 -13.54 1.09 -10.30
C ARG A 2 -12.81 1.33 -9.00
N CYS A 3 -13.27 2.31 -8.20
CA CYS A 3 -12.71 2.66 -6.91
C CYS A 3 -13.62 2.11 -5.80
N LEU A 4 -13.13 1.15 -5.02
CA LEU A 4 -13.85 0.56 -3.90
C LEU A 4 -13.46 1.25 -2.61
N VAL A 5 -14.42 1.83 -1.90
CA VAL A 5 -14.19 2.61 -0.68
C VAL A 5 -15.31 2.39 0.33
N ARG A 6 -14.99 2.49 1.63
CA ARG A 6 -16.01 2.39 2.69
C ARG A 6 -17.00 3.56 2.71
N SER A 7 -16.57 4.73 2.26
CA SER A 7 -17.41 5.94 2.25
C SER A 7 -17.26 6.70 0.93
N PRO A 8 -18.13 6.43 -0.07
CA PRO A 8 -18.10 7.11 -1.36
C PRO A 8 -18.18 8.63 -1.29
N LYS A 9 -18.92 9.17 -0.31
CA LYS A 9 -19.07 10.62 -0.11
C LYS A 9 -17.73 11.36 0.01
N LYS A 10 -16.70 10.75 0.61
CA LYS A 10 -15.38 11.36 0.77
C LYS A 10 -14.63 11.55 -0.55
N LEU A 11 -14.98 10.80 -1.58
CA LEU A 11 -14.35 10.88 -2.91
C LEU A 11 -15.21 11.64 -3.92
N GLY A 12 -16.52 11.72 -3.71
CA GLY A 12 -17.47 12.38 -4.64
C GLY A 12 -17.19 13.89 -4.86
N GLU A 13 -16.49 14.53 -3.92
CA GLU A 13 -16.09 15.94 -4.03
C GLU A 13 -14.76 16.14 -4.81
N ARG A 14 -14.12 15.06 -5.25
CA ARG A 14 -12.88 15.12 -6.01
C ARG A 14 -13.17 15.30 -7.49
N THR A 15 -12.51 16.26 -8.13
CA THR A 15 -12.70 16.58 -9.57
C THR A 15 -12.51 15.39 -10.49
N TRP A 16 -11.61 14.45 -10.15
CA TRP A 16 -11.38 13.24 -10.94
C TRP A 16 -12.51 12.19 -10.82
N ALA A 17 -13.38 12.30 -9.80
CA ALA A 17 -14.48 11.36 -9.59
C ALA A 17 -15.51 11.40 -10.74
N GLU A 18 -15.63 12.54 -11.43
CA GLU A 18 -16.50 12.76 -12.57
C GLU A 18 -15.86 12.37 -13.91
N THR A 19 -14.62 11.90 -13.89
CA THR A 19 -13.92 11.50 -15.12
C THR A 19 -14.63 10.31 -15.77
N PRO A 20 -14.95 10.36 -17.08
CA PRO A 20 -15.57 9.24 -17.78
C PRO A 20 -14.81 7.93 -17.60
N GLY A 21 -15.52 6.85 -17.25
CA GLY A 21 -14.91 5.56 -17.00
C GLY A 21 -14.40 5.35 -15.57
N VAL A 22 -14.60 6.31 -14.66
CA VAL A 22 -14.39 6.15 -13.22
C VAL A 22 -15.72 5.81 -12.55
N GLU A 23 -15.74 4.73 -11.79
CA GLU A 23 -16.86 4.30 -10.94
C GLU A 23 -16.42 4.31 -9.48
N ILE A 24 -17.19 4.93 -8.60
CA ILE A 24 -16.96 4.88 -7.15
C ILE A 24 -18.06 4.02 -6.54
N ARG A 25 -17.68 2.93 -5.85
CA ARG A 25 -18.60 2.01 -5.21
C ARG A 25 -18.28 1.84 -3.73
N SER A 26 -19.33 1.63 -2.92
CA SER A 26 -19.17 1.25 -1.53
C SER A 26 -18.76 -0.22 -1.44
N ALA A 27 -17.71 -0.51 -0.69
CA ALA A 27 -17.31 -1.87 -0.38
C ALA A 27 -16.59 -1.92 0.98
N ASP A 28 -16.83 -2.99 1.72
CA ASP A 28 -16.09 -3.33 2.93
C ASP A 28 -15.31 -4.62 2.72
N LEU A 29 -14.03 -4.63 3.10
CA LEU A 29 -13.17 -5.81 2.98
C LEU A 29 -13.58 -6.98 3.87
N SER A 30 -14.48 -6.77 4.82
CA SER A 30 -15.07 -7.85 5.63
C SER A 30 -16.20 -8.59 4.92
N ASP A 31 -16.79 -8.02 3.87
CA ASP A 31 -17.90 -8.59 3.09
C ASP A 31 -17.41 -9.17 1.76
N VAL A 32 -17.05 -10.46 1.79
CA VAL A 32 -16.52 -11.18 0.61
C VAL A 32 -17.53 -11.22 -0.54
N ALA A 33 -18.83 -11.33 -0.25
CA ALA A 33 -19.86 -11.41 -1.29
C ALA A 33 -19.97 -10.08 -2.05
N SER A 34 -20.05 -8.97 -1.32
CA SER A 34 -20.06 -7.62 -1.88
C SER A 34 -18.77 -7.32 -2.66
N LEU A 35 -17.60 -7.75 -2.14
CA LEU A 35 -16.34 -7.60 -2.85
C LEU A 35 -16.32 -8.36 -4.17
N THR A 36 -16.80 -9.61 -4.19
CA THR A 36 -16.86 -10.45 -5.39
C THR A 36 -17.71 -9.79 -6.48
N GLU A 37 -18.88 -9.29 -6.11
CA GLU A 37 -19.75 -8.55 -7.03
C GLU A 37 -19.05 -7.29 -7.58
N ASN A 38 -18.44 -6.53 -6.68
CA ASN A 38 -17.75 -5.29 -7.04
C ASN A 38 -16.46 -5.50 -7.87
N LEU A 39 -15.80 -6.64 -7.75
CA LEU A 39 -14.62 -7.01 -8.54
C LEU A 39 -14.98 -7.68 -9.88
N SER A 40 -16.20 -8.13 -10.05
CA SER A 40 -16.65 -8.78 -11.27
C SER A 40 -16.40 -7.91 -12.51
N GLY A 41 -15.84 -8.51 -13.56
CA GLY A 41 -15.46 -7.83 -14.80
C GLY A 41 -14.17 -6.99 -14.71
N CYS A 42 -13.44 -7.04 -13.59
CA CYS A 42 -12.11 -6.44 -13.48
C CYS A 42 -11.04 -7.48 -13.80
N SER A 43 -10.14 -7.19 -14.74
CA SER A 43 -8.99 -8.06 -15.06
C SER A 43 -7.84 -7.92 -14.05
N ALA A 44 -7.69 -6.75 -13.44
CA ALA A 44 -6.66 -6.49 -12.43
C ALA A 44 -7.21 -5.68 -11.25
N ALA A 45 -6.65 -5.89 -10.07
CA ALA A 45 -7.05 -5.17 -8.86
C ALA A 45 -5.83 -4.66 -8.10
N PHE A 46 -5.89 -3.38 -7.68
CA PHE A 46 -4.92 -2.80 -6.75
C PHE A 46 -5.38 -3.00 -5.32
N TYR A 47 -4.53 -3.56 -4.47
CA TYR A 47 -4.74 -3.62 -3.03
C TYR A 47 -3.86 -2.58 -2.33
N LEU A 48 -4.46 -1.47 -1.88
CA LEU A 48 -3.77 -0.32 -1.30
C LEU A 48 -4.27 -0.01 0.13
N VAL A 49 -4.84 -1.01 0.80
CA VAL A 49 -5.45 -0.84 2.13
C VAL A 49 -4.50 -1.28 3.24
N HIS A 50 -4.56 -0.58 4.36
CA HIS A 50 -3.88 -0.93 5.60
C HIS A 50 -4.62 -0.34 6.82
N SER A 51 -4.56 -1.01 7.98
CA SER A 51 -5.34 -0.67 9.18
C SER A 51 -4.54 -0.01 10.31
N MET A 52 -3.30 0.44 10.05
CA MET A 52 -2.40 0.99 11.09
C MET A 52 -3.01 2.03 12.03
N THR A 53 -4.02 2.78 11.58
CA THR A 53 -4.61 3.87 12.35
C THR A 53 -5.89 3.49 13.10
N SER A 54 -6.43 2.29 12.90
CA SER A 54 -7.78 1.95 13.33
C SER A 54 -7.90 0.75 14.27
N ALA A 55 -6.88 -0.09 14.41
CA ALA A 55 -7.03 -1.42 15.00
C ALA A 55 -6.26 -1.68 16.30
N GLY A 56 -5.53 -0.70 16.86
CA GLY A 56 -4.73 -0.91 18.06
C GLY A 56 -3.73 -2.08 17.91
N PRO A 57 -3.43 -2.85 18.97
CA PRO A 57 -2.43 -3.94 18.95
C PRO A 57 -2.76 -5.11 18.02
N GLN A 58 -4.01 -5.25 17.59
CA GLN A 58 -4.49 -6.38 16.76
C GLN A 58 -4.53 -6.04 15.25
N TYR A 59 -3.91 -4.93 14.83
CA TYR A 59 -3.97 -4.48 13.44
C TYR A 59 -3.39 -5.50 12.44
N ALA A 60 -2.39 -6.27 12.84
CA ALA A 60 -1.74 -7.25 11.97
C ALA A 60 -2.67 -8.41 11.58
N ASP A 61 -3.39 -8.97 12.54
CA ASP A 61 -4.36 -10.03 12.30
C ASP A 61 -5.53 -9.52 11.46
N GLN A 62 -5.98 -8.31 11.73
CA GLN A 62 -7.03 -7.67 10.95
C GLN A 62 -6.59 -7.43 9.50
N ASP A 63 -5.40 -6.85 9.27
CA ASP A 63 -4.86 -6.63 7.92
C ASP A 63 -4.75 -7.94 7.15
N ARG A 64 -4.25 -9.00 7.81
CA ARG A 64 -4.15 -10.33 7.22
C ARG A 64 -5.53 -10.89 6.83
N GLN A 65 -6.53 -10.80 7.71
CA GLN A 65 -7.88 -11.30 7.43
C GLN A 65 -8.53 -10.54 6.27
N LEU A 66 -8.41 -9.21 6.23
CA LEU A 66 -8.93 -8.39 5.14
C LEU A 66 -8.27 -8.72 3.80
N ALA A 67 -6.97 -9.02 3.81
CA ALA A 67 -6.24 -9.46 2.62
C ALA A 67 -6.69 -10.85 2.13
N LEU A 68 -6.95 -11.79 3.04
CA LEU A 68 -7.53 -13.10 2.71
C LEU A 68 -8.92 -12.97 2.08
N ASN A 69 -9.79 -12.15 2.66
CA ASN A 69 -11.12 -11.87 2.13
C ASN A 69 -11.05 -11.31 0.71
N PHE A 70 -10.16 -10.32 0.51
CA PHE A 70 -9.94 -9.72 -0.81
C PHE A 70 -9.42 -10.74 -1.82
N SER A 71 -8.45 -11.58 -1.43
CA SER A 71 -7.90 -12.64 -2.27
C SER A 71 -8.97 -13.63 -2.70
N THR A 72 -9.82 -14.06 -1.76
CA THR A 72 -10.95 -14.96 -2.03
C THR A 72 -11.95 -14.33 -3.01
N ALA A 73 -12.32 -13.08 -2.79
CA ALA A 73 -13.23 -12.35 -3.65
C ALA A 73 -12.65 -12.12 -5.06
N ALA A 74 -11.36 -11.78 -5.15
CA ALA A 74 -10.67 -11.58 -6.41
C ALA A 74 -10.65 -12.86 -7.26
N HIS A 75 -10.36 -14.01 -6.63
CA HIS A 75 -10.41 -15.31 -7.28
C HIS A 75 -11.83 -15.63 -7.79
N ALA A 76 -12.83 -15.50 -6.93
CA ALA A 76 -14.23 -15.79 -7.28
C ALA A 76 -14.77 -14.85 -8.39
N ALA A 77 -14.27 -13.61 -8.46
CA ALA A 77 -14.64 -12.63 -9.48
C ALA A 77 -13.87 -12.82 -10.82
N GLY A 78 -12.90 -13.73 -10.89
CA GLY A 78 -12.09 -13.96 -12.08
C GLY A 78 -11.04 -12.88 -12.33
N VAL A 79 -10.57 -12.20 -11.29
CA VAL A 79 -9.44 -11.24 -11.38
C VAL A 79 -8.17 -11.99 -11.76
N GLU A 80 -7.48 -11.56 -12.82
CA GLU A 80 -6.32 -12.25 -13.37
C GLU A 80 -5.04 -11.94 -12.60
N ARG A 81 -4.97 -10.78 -11.89
CA ARG A 81 -3.86 -10.44 -10.99
C ARG A 81 -4.22 -9.38 -9.96
N ILE A 82 -3.50 -9.43 -8.84
CA ILE A 82 -3.51 -8.41 -7.81
C ILE A 82 -2.19 -7.63 -7.87
N ILE A 83 -2.24 -6.31 -7.69
CA ILE A 83 -1.07 -5.44 -7.55
C ILE A 83 -1.08 -4.87 -6.14
N TYR A 84 -0.01 -5.12 -5.38
CA TYR A 84 0.11 -4.72 -3.98
C TYR A 84 1.29 -3.77 -3.77
N LEU A 85 1.05 -2.67 -3.06
CA LEU A 85 2.10 -1.76 -2.58
C LEU A 85 2.42 -2.11 -1.13
N GLY A 86 3.55 -2.78 -0.92
CA GLY A 86 4.04 -3.20 0.38
C GLY A 86 5.14 -2.30 0.93
N GLY A 87 5.63 -2.63 2.13
CA GLY A 87 6.78 -1.98 2.76
C GLY A 87 8.10 -2.66 2.42
N LEU A 88 9.14 -1.85 2.16
CA LEU A 88 10.51 -2.31 2.04
C LEU A 88 11.13 -2.42 3.42
N GLY A 89 11.82 -3.53 3.70
CA GLY A 89 12.59 -3.75 4.92
C GLY A 89 13.35 -5.06 4.85
N GLU A 90 14.43 -5.15 5.63
CA GLU A 90 15.21 -6.37 5.73
C GLU A 90 14.37 -7.54 6.24
N THR A 91 14.72 -8.76 5.82
CA THR A 91 14.12 -10.00 6.32
C THR A 91 14.95 -10.50 7.50
N GLY A 92 14.32 -10.86 8.61
CA GLY A 92 15.04 -11.45 9.75
C GLY A 92 14.31 -11.25 11.08
N PRO A 93 14.91 -11.73 12.18
CA PRO A 93 14.31 -11.66 13.51
C PRO A 93 14.19 -10.22 14.08
N THR A 94 14.82 -9.25 13.46
CA THR A 94 14.77 -7.83 13.82
C THR A 94 13.73 -7.03 13.03
N LEU A 95 12.91 -7.71 12.23
CA LEU A 95 11.84 -7.06 11.46
C LEU A 95 10.84 -6.38 12.40
N SER A 96 10.53 -5.11 12.16
CA SER A 96 9.49 -4.43 12.95
C SER A 96 8.13 -5.11 12.75
N GLU A 97 7.27 -5.09 13.77
CA GLU A 97 5.90 -5.66 13.69
C GLU A 97 5.14 -5.13 12.47
N HIS A 98 5.34 -3.87 12.15
CA HIS A 98 4.75 -3.26 10.96
C HIS A 98 5.20 -3.91 9.65
N LEU A 99 6.49 -4.16 9.48
CA LEU A 99 7.01 -4.80 8.27
C LEU A 99 6.65 -6.29 8.22
N ALA A 100 6.60 -6.97 9.38
CA ALA A 100 6.11 -8.34 9.48
C ALA A 100 4.64 -8.44 9.01
N SER A 101 3.77 -7.55 9.49
CA SER A 101 2.38 -7.47 9.03
C SER A 101 2.27 -7.27 7.52
N ARG A 102 3.11 -6.40 6.92
CA ARG A 102 3.13 -6.20 5.46
C ARG A 102 3.48 -7.47 4.67
N ARG A 103 4.42 -8.27 5.19
CA ARG A 103 4.78 -9.56 4.58
C ARG A 103 3.65 -10.58 4.71
N GLU A 104 2.92 -10.55 5.81
CA GLU A 104 1.74 -11.42 5.99
C GLU A 104 0.60 -11.05 5.04
N VAL A 105 0.34 -9.76 4.84
CA VAL A 105 -0.62 -9.28 3.84
C VAL A 105 -0.23 -9.75 2.43
N GLU A 106 1.04 -9.66 2.06
CA GLU A 106 1.56 -10.14 0.77
C GLU A 106 1.24 -11.63 0.56
N ARG A 107 1.51 -12.48 1.57
CA ARG A 107 1.21 -13.92 1.52
C ARG A 107 -0.29 -14.19 1.45
N ALA A 108 -1.08 -13.46 2.24
CA ALA A 108 -2.53 -13.59 2.30
C ALA A 108 -3.20 -13.24 0.96
N LEU A 109 -2.70 -12.21 0.26
CA LEU A 109 -3.20 -11.84 -1.06
C LEU A 109 -2.98 -12.95 -2.12
N GLY A 110 -1.91 -13.72 -2.00
CA GLY A 110 -1.61 -14.84 -2.90
C GLY A 110 -2.31 -16.16 -2.54
N ALA A 111 -3.02 -16.23 -1.41
CA ALA A 111 -3.54 -17.50 -0.87
C ALA A 111 -4.60 -18.17 -1.75
N SER A 112 -5.35 -17.41 -2.55
CA SER A 112 -6.37 -17.96 -3.48
C SER A 112 -5.81 -18.38 -4.85
N GLY A 113 -4.50 -18.23 -5.08
CA GLY A 113 -3.85 -18.58 -6.34
C GLY A 113 -3.89 -17.48 -7.41
N VAL A 114 -4.53 -16.34 -7.16
CA VAL A 114 -4.41 -15.17 -8.04
C VAL A 114 -2.98 -14.61 -7.94
N PRO A 115 -2.24 -14.46 -9.07
CA PRO A 115 -0.88 -13.97 -9.02
C PRO A 115 -0.81 -12.53 -8.48
N VAL A 116 0.14 -12.28 -7.56
CA VAL A 116 0.33 -10.98 -6.92
C VAL A 116 1.62 -10.33 -7.41
N THR A 117 1.51 -9.17 -8.04
CA THR A 117 2.66 -8.31 -8.30
C THR A 117 2.87 -7.40 -7.09
N VAL A 118 4.04 -7.47 -6.47
CA VAL A 118 4.35 -6.73 -5.24
C VAL A 118 5.39 -5.65 -5.54
N LEU A 119 5.06 -4.41 -5.19
CA LEU A 119 6.02 -3.29 -5.14
C LEU A 119 6.30 -2.96 -3.68
N ARG A 120 7.55 -3.11 -3.22
CA ARG A 120 7.97 -2.78 -1.87
C ARG A 120 8.68 -1.44 -1.86
N ALA A 121 8.11 -0.46 -1.19
CA ALA A 121 8.68 0.87 -1.05
C ALA A 121 9.13 1.13 0.39
N ALA A 122 10.23 1.89 0.54
CA ALA A 122 10.66 2.43 1.83
C ALA A 122 9.79 3.67 2.18
N MET A 123 10.40 4.80 2.50
CA MET A 123 9.67 6.04 2.75
C MET A 123 9.16 6.64 1.44
N ILE A 124 7.85 6.80 1.32
CA ILE A 124 7.24 7.52 0.19
C ILE A 124 7.13 9.00 0.55
N ILE A 125 7.76 9.86 -0.26
CA ILE A 125 7.74 11.31 -0.09
C ILE A 125 6.64 11.92 -0.97
N GLY A 126 5.74 12.66 -0.34
CA GLY A 126 4.67 13.37 -1.03
C GLY A 126 3.60 13.87 -0.09
N SER A 127 2.80 14.82 -0.55
CA SER A 127 1.68 15.36 0.23
C SER A 127 0.72 14.24 0.65
N GLY A 128 0.39 14.19 1.94
CA GLY A 128 -0.47 13.16 2.52
C GLY A 128 0.22 11.84 2.88
N SER A 129 1.53 11.70 2.65
CA SER A 129 2.32 10.57 3.16
C SER A 129 2.52 10.71 4.67
N ALA A 130 1.91 9.82 5.47
CA ALA A 130 2.01 9.88 6.93
C ALA A 130 3.46 9.87 7.43
N SER A 131 4.32 9.03 6.86
CA SER A 131 5.73 8.94 7.23
C SER A 131 6.49 10.23 6.95
N PHE A 132 6.26 10.85 5.80
CA PHE A 132 6.89 12.11 5.42
C PHE A 132 6.34 13.27 6.25
N GLU A 133 5.04 13.36 6.46
CA GLU A 133 4.42 14.43 7.26
C GLU A 133 4.90 14.39 8.73
N ILE A 134 5.11 13.20 9.32
CA ILE A 134 5.69 13.06 10.66
C ILE A 134 7.11 13.65 10.69
N VAL A 135 7.96 13.26 9.74
CA VAL A 135 9.34 13.76 9.67
C VAL A 135 9.35 15.29 9.47
N ARG A 136 8.56 15.79 8.52
CA ARG A 136 8.42 17.23 8.26
C ARG A 136 7.97 17.99 9.51
N TYR A 137 6.93 17.51 10.19
CA TYR A 137 6.41 18.14 11.40
C TYR A 137 7.46 18.18 12.52
N LEU A 138 8.23 17.11 12.71
CA LEU A 138 9.29 17.06 13.71
C LEU A 138 10.38 18.12 13.41
N VAL A 139 10.81 18.23 12.14
CA VAL A 139 11.83 19.20 11.72
C VAL A 139 11.33 20.65 11.87
N GLU A 140 10.09 20.93 11.46
CA GLU A 140 9.54 22.30 11.48
C GLU A 140 9.19 22.79 12.90
N ARG A 141 8.87 21.89 13.84
CA ARG A 141 8.33 22.27 15.16
C ARG A 141 9.31 22.14 16.32
N LEU A 142 10.35 21.34 16.19
CA LEU A 142 11.30 21.12 17.28
C LEU A 142 12.56 21.97 17.10
N PRO A 143 12.78 23.01 17.94
CA PRO A 143 13.96 23.86 17.85
C PRO A 143 15.26 23.13 18.22
N VAL A 144 15.15 22.09 19.04
CA VAL A 144 16.23 21.16 19.39
C VAL A 144 15.67 19.76 19.38
N MET A 145 16.28 18.88 18.60
CA MET A 145 15.84 17.50 18.47
C MET A 145 16.87 16.56 19.10
N ILE A 146 16.48 15.88 20.19
CA ILE A 146 17.24 14.76 20.70
C ILE A 146 16.97 13.58 19.77
N THR A 147 17.92 13.26 18.90
CA THR A 147 17.75 12.24 17.87
C THR A 147 17.96 10.84 18.45
N PRO A 148 16.99 9.93 18.34
CA PRO A 148 17.18 8.52 18.72
C PRO A 148 18.20 7.83 17.78
N LYS A 149 18.73 6.68 18.20
CA LYS A 149 19.74 5.93 17.41
C LYS A 149 19.24 5.54 16.01
N TRP A 150 17.94 5.36 15.81
CA TRP A 150 17.38 4.98 14.52
C TRP A 150 17.50 6.04 13.42
N VAL A 151 17.81 7.30 13.73
CA VAL A 151 17.99 8.35 12.70
C VAL A 151 19.19 8.09 11.77
N THR A 152 20.12 7.23 12.17
CA THR A 152 21.24 6.80 11.33
C THR A 152 20.88 5.63 10.40
N THR A 153 19.70 5.03 10.55
CA THR A 153 19.23 3.96 9.67
C THR A 153 19.07 4.51 8.26
N LEU A 154 19.59 3.75 7.31
CA LEU A 154 19.48 4.07 5.89
C LEU A 154 18.10 3.67 5.36
N CYS A 155 17.53 4.51 4.54
CA CYS A 155 16.39 4.18 3.72
C CYS A 155 16.59 4.76 2.31
N GLN A 156 15.80 4.29 1.36
CA GLN A 156 15.84 4.75 -0.02
C GLN A 156 14.50 5.43 -0.34
N PRO A 157 14.36 6.74 -0.01
CA PRO A 157 13.08 7.44 -0.15
C PRO A 157 12.69 7.55 -1.62
N ILE A 158 11.40 7.50 -1.91
CA ILE A 158 10.86 7.55 -3.26
C ILE A 158 9.72 8.57 -3.34
N ALA A 159 9.70 9.38 -4.39
CA ALA A 159 8.61 10.33 -4.61
C ALA A 159 7.29 9.60 -4.97
N VAL A 160 6.17 10.05 -4.41
CA VAL A 160 4.85 9.45 -4.64
C VAL A 160 4.51 9.38 -6.13
N ARG A 161 4.90 10.38 -6.93
CA ARG A 161 4.71 10.36 -8.39
C ARG A 161 5.40 9.17 -9.07
N ASN A 162 6.58 8.78 -8.58
CA ASN A 162 7.33 7.66 -9.12
C ASN A 162 6.66 6.33 -8.72
N VAL A 163 6.14 6.24 -7.47
CA VAL A 163 5.35 5.08 -7.02
C VAL A 163 4.12 4.90 -7.91
N ILE A 164 3.39 5.99 -8.22
CA ILE A 164 2.25 5.95 -9.14
C ILE A 164 2.68 5.49 -10.53
N GLY A 165 3.83 5.98 -11.02
CA GLY A 165 4.41 5.55 -12.29
C GLY A 165 4.72 4.05 -12.31
N TYR A 166 5.30 3.50 -11.24
CA TYR A 166 5.54 2.05 -11.10
C TYR A 166 4.24 1.25 -11.05
N LEU A 167 3.25 1.70 -10.26
CA LEU A 167 1.93 1.04 -10.19
C LEU A 167 1.26 0.98 -11.57
N ALA A 168 1.28 2.08 -12.32
CA ALA A 168 0.73 2.14 -13.68
C ALA A 168 1.56 1.28 -14.67
N GLY A 169 2.89 1.32 -14.54
CA GLY A 169 3.81 0.57 -15.41
C GLY A 169 3.65 -0.94 -15.25
N VAL A 170 3.59 -1.46 -14.01
CA VAL A 170 3.40 -2.91 -13.80
C VAL A 170 2.03 -3.38 -14.28
N LEU A 171 1.00 -2.52 -14.26
CA LEU A 171 -0.32 -2.86 -14.82
C LEU A 171 -0.24 -3.16 -16.33
N GLN A 172 0.66 -2.50 -17.04
CA GLN A 172 0.82 -2.64 -18.50
C GLN A 172 1.88 -3.66 -18.90
N ALA A 173 2.67 -4.19 -17.94
CA ALA A 173 3.79 -5.08 -18.19
C ALA A 173 3.48 -6.52 -17.76
N PRO A 174 3.09 -7.44 -18.67
CA PRO A 174 2.76 -8.84 -18.33
C PRO A 174 3.91 -9.59 -17.65
N ALA A 175 5.15 -9.26 -17.99
CA ALA A 175 6.35 -9.89 -17.39
C ALA A 175 6.47 -9.64 -15.87
N THR A 176 5.70 -8.70 -15.32
CA THR A 176 5.70 -8.39 -13.87
C THR A 176 4.66 -9.20 -13.07
N ILE A 177 3.83 -10.00 -13.73
CA ILE A 177 2.78 -10.78 -13.07
C ILE A 177 3.42 -11.79 -12.11
N GLY A 178 2.99 -11.79 -10.85
CA GLY A 178 3.50 -12.70 -9.82
C GLY A 178 4.91 -12.37 -9.34
N GLN A 179 5.49 -11.24 -9.73
CA GLN A 179 6.85 -10.84 -9.36
C GLN A 179 6.86 -9.86 -8.19
N VAL A 180 7.99 -9.79 -7.51
CA VAL A 180 8.25 -8.87 -6.38
C VAL A 180 9.39 -7.94 -6.77
N PHE A 181 9.17 -6.65 -6.59
CA PHE A 181 10.14 -5.60 -6.88
C PHE A 181 10.33 -4.68 -5.67
N ASP A 182 11.57 -4.42 -5.33
CA ASP A 182 11.93 -3.34 -4.41
C ASP A 182 12.07 -2.05 -5.20
N ILE A 183 11.32 -1.01 -4.79
CA ILE A 183 11.32 0.29 -5.46
C ILE A 183 11.82 1.38 -4.53
N GLY A 184 12.67 2.26 -5.06
CA GLY A 184 13.28 3.35 -4.30
C GLY A 184 13.69 4.50 -5.21
N GLY A 185 14.11 5.59 -4.60
CA GLY A 185 14.78 6.69 -5.28
C GLY A 185 16.24 6.33 -5.63
N PRO A 186 16.98 7.24 -6.25
CA PRO A 186 18.35 6.97 -6.71
C PRO A 186 19.37 6.89 -5.56
N GLU A 187 19.06 7.46 -4.39
CA GLU A 187 19.99 7.61 -3.29
C GLU A 187 19.51 6.89 -2.03
N SER A 188 20.45 6.28 -1.31
CA SER A 188 20.24 5.75 0.03
C SER A 188 20.65 6.82 1.04
N LEU A 189 19.69 7.29 1.85
CA LEU A 189 19.86 8.37 2.81
C LEU A 189 19.54 7.88 4.22
N SER A 190 20.24 8.39 5.22
CA SER A 190 19.78 8.23 6.61
C SER A 190 18.61 9.15 6.91
N TYR A 191 17.78 8.80 7.89
CA TYR A 191 16.72 9.70 8.35
C TYR A 191 17.27 11.06 8.74
N LEU A 192 18.48 11.12 9.32
CA LEU A 192 19.15 12.38 9.66
C LEU A 192 19.44 13.25 8.43
N GLN A 193 19.82 12.63 7.30
CA GLN A 193 20.04 13.36 6.05
C GLN A 193 18.72 13.85 5.43
N ILE A 194 17.64 13.08 5.57
CA ILE A 194 16.31 13.49 5.09
C ILE A 194 15.74 14.65 5.91
N MET A 195 16.12 14.76 7.20
CA MET A 195 15.69 15.82 8.11
C MET A 195 16.48 17.13 8.02
N ARG A 196 17.54 17.18 7.25
CA ARG A 196 18.37 18.38 7.00
C ARG A 196 17.96 19.13 5.74
#